data_777f3bc57d66f4108b81fd0ab2936a8a
#
_entry.id   777f3bc57d66f4108b81fd0ab2936a8a
#
_cell.length_a   1.000
_cell.length_b   1.000
_cell.length_c   1.000
_cell.angle_alpha   90.00
_cell.angle_beta   90.00
_cell.angle_gamma   90.00
#
_symmetry.space_group_name_H-M   'P 1'
#
loop_
_entity.id
_entity.type
_entity.pdbx_description
1 polymer ?
#
loop_
_entity_poly.entity_id
_entity_poly.type
_entity_poly.pdbx_seq_one_letter_code
_entity_poly.pdbx_strand_id
1 'polypeptide(L)'
;DGPDAFRQTTRELIREGVDIIKLVVSGDTFMPHAPSDATVMSEPEVAAAAEVVHAHGKRMSAHCRSADAVKLCVKHGVKVIYHANYCDEEALDMLEAAKDWVFVSPNIGFTAIASYEADEYFTEEQVLQFGFRDELAAAAKGLKEMQARGIRILGGGDYGFGLTPHGTNARDLDHLIKYCDFTPMEAIISMTKDGGAAMDLGDELGQIKNGFLADILVINGNPLEDTLILLDHSKLEHVMKDGELIKTC
;
A
#
# COMPACT_ATOMS: atom_id res chain seq x y z
N ASP A 1 18.27 9.45 15.71
CA ASP A 1 17.70 10.79 15.66
C ASP A 1 18.59 11.73 14.86
N GLY A 2 17.95 12.61 14.11
CA GLY A 2 18.58 13.65 13.34
C GLY A 2 19.05 13.22 11.94
N PRO A 3 19.26 14.21 11.03
CA PRO A 3 19.53 13.95 9.62
C PRO A 3 20.76 13.08 9.37
N ASP A 4 21.82 13.23 10.17
CA ASP A 4 23.05 12.48 9.96
C ASP A 4 22.89 10.99 10.30
N ALA A 5 22.10 10.66 11.34
CA ALA A 5 21.78 9.28 11.67
C ALA A 5 20.95 8.63 10.54
N PHE A 6 19.97 9.37 9.96
CA PHE A 6 19.20 8.86 8.82
C PHE A 6 20.08 8.65 7.58
N ARG A 7 21.00 9.57 7.25
CA ARG A 7 21.97 9.37 6.16
C ARG A 7 22.83 8.13 6.38
N GLN A 8 23.35 7.97 7.60
CA GLN A 8 24.20 6.83 7.93
C GLN A 8 23.42 5.52 7.78
N THR A 9 22.30 5.38 8.46
CA THR A 9 21.48 4.15 8.43
C THR A 9 21.01 3.82 7.01
N THR A 10 20.59 4.83 6.23
CA THR A 10 20.17 4.63 4.85
C THR A 10 21.32 4.06 3.99
N ARG A 11 22.55 4.58 4.13
CA ARG A 11 23.73 4.04 3.44
C ARG A 11 24.07 2.62 3.88
N GLU A 12 23.93 2.33 5.17
CA GLU A 12 24.17 0.98 5.72
C GLU A 12 23.17 -0.02 5.12
N LEU A 13 21.86 0.29 5.12
CA LEU A 13 20.84 -0.56 4.52
C LEU A 13 21.06 -0.78 3.01
N ILE A 14 21.42 0.27 2.27
CA ILE A 14 21.70 0.14 0.83
C ILE A 14 22.93 -0.76 0.60
N ARG A 15 23.95 -0.68 1.44
CA ARG A 15 25.13 -1.57 1.37
C ARG A 15 24.77 -3.03 1.66
N GLU A 16 23.73 -3.29 2.49
CA GLU A 16 23.19 -4.63 2.74
C GLU A 16 22.39 -5.16 1.54
N GLY A 17 22.16 -4.35 0.50
CA GLY A 17 21.54 -4.79 -0.74
C GLY A 17 20.02 -4.60 -0.83
N VAL A 18 19.43 -3.76 0.01
CA VAL A 18 17.98 -3.50 -0.07
C VAL A 18 17.58 -2.78 -1.37
N ASP A 19 16.39 -3.05 -1.87
CA ASP A 19 15.82 -2.40 -3.06
C ASP A 19 15.02 -1.15 -2.74
N ILE A 20 14.48 -1.06 -1.52
CA ILE A 20 13.61 0.01 -1.10
C ILE A 20 13.92 0.40 0.36
N ILE A 21 13.90 1.69 0.64
CA ILE A 21 13.96 2.22 2.00
C ILE A 21 12.56 2.62 2.44
N LYS A 22 12.10 2.08 3.57
CA LYS A 22 10.82 2.43 4.18
C LYS A 22 11.03 3.32 5.39
N LEU A 23 10.35 4.47 5.42
CA LEU A 23 10.28 5.39 6.56
C LEU A 23 8.97 5.21 7.33
N VAL A 24 8.96 5.61 8.61
CA VAL A 24 7.76 5.76 9.43
C VAL A 24 7.66 7.25 9.78
N VAL A 25 6.86 8.00 9.02
CA VAL A 25 6.82 9.47 9.07
C VAL A 25 5.69 9.99 9.95
N SER A 26 4.61 9.22 10.10
CA SER A 26 3.53 9.52 11.05
C SER A 26 3.48 8.52 12.20
N GLY A 27 2.71 8.83 13.23
CA GLY A 27 2.34 7.89 14.28
C GLY A 27 1.37 6.80 13.80
N ASP A 28 0.91 5.98 14.73
CA ASP A 28 0.03 4.85 14.46
C ASP A 28 -1.03 4.70 15.56
N THR A 29 -2.13 4.02 15.23
CA THR A 29 -3.26 3.72 16.10
C THR A 29 -2.85 3.03 17.41
N PHE A 30 -1.80 2.20 17.38
CA PHE A 30 -1.29 1.47 18.53
C PHE A 30 -0.24 2.22 19.36
N MET A 31 0.08 3.47 18.99
CA MET A 31 1.13 4.26 19.64
C MET A 31 0.55 5.42 20.45
N PRO A 32 0.27 5.26 21.77
CA PRO A 32 -0.35 6.32 22.57
C PRO A 32 0.44 7.63 22.62
N HIS A 33 1.76 7.57 22.41
CA HIS A 33 2.67 8.72 22.41
C HIS A 33 2.92 9.30 21.00
N ALA A 34 2.37 8.67 19.97
CA ALA A 34 2.49 9.08 18.58
C ALA A 34 1.18 8.71 17.84
N PRO A 35 0.10 9.47 18.03
CA PRO A 35 -1.20 9.17 17.40
C PRO A 35 -1.11 9.25 15.87
N SER A 36 -2.03 8.60 15.19
CA SER A 36 -2.04 8.43 13.73
C SER A 36 -1.99 9.73 12.94
N ASP A 37 -2.52 10.80 13.48
CA ASP A 37 -2.54 12.15 12.87
C ASP A 37 -1.28 12.99 13.17
N ALA A 38 -0.35 12.47 13.98
CA ALA A 38 0.90 13.15 14.30
C ALA A 38 1.99 12.83 13.27
N THR A 39 2.70 13.84 12.80
CA THR A 39 3.93 13.69 12.01
C THR A 39 5.12 13.61 12.97
N VAL A 40 5.81 12.47 12.97
CA VAL A 40 6.86 12.17 13.97
C VAL A 40 8.28 12.34 13.46
N MET A 41 8.47 12.44 12.13
CA MET A 41 9.75 12.78 11.53
C MET A 41 9.80 14.25 11.14
N SER A 42 10.94 14.87 11.35
CA SER A 42 11.22 16.21 10.86
C SER A 42 11.57 16.21 9.37
N GLU A 43 11.30 17.32 8.67
CA GLU A 43 11.68 17.47 7.26
C GLU A 43 13.16 17.20 6.98
N PRO A 44 14.13 17.69 7.79
CA PRO A 44 15.54 17.38 7.56
C PRO A 44 15.88 15.88 7.63
N GLU A 45 15.17 15.09 8.42
CA GLU A 45 15.36 13.63 8.51
C GLU A 45 14.86 12.92 7.26
N VAL A 46 13.67 13.28 6.79
CA VAL A 46 13.12 12.72 5.52
C VAL A 46 13.99 13.12 4.34
N ALA A 47 14.40 14.39 4.26
CA ALA A 47 15.29 14.91 3.21
C ALA A 47 16.64 14.19 3.20
N ALA A 48 17.22 13.91 4.38
CA ALA A 48 18.49 13.21 4.50
C ALA A 48 18.43 11.76 4.01
N ALA A 49 17.35 11.05 4.29
CA ALA A 49 17.12 9.70 3.76
C ALA A 49 16.93 9.75 2.23
N ALA A 50 16.08 10.67 1.75
CA ALA A 50 15.78 10.84 0.33
C ALA A 50 17.04 11.17 -0.51
N GLU A 51 17.88 12.07 -0.03
CA GLU A 51 19.17 12.41 -0.66
C GLU A 51 19.99 11.15 -0.97
N VAL A 52 20.14 10.26 0.02
CA VAL A 52 20.92 9.04 -0.13
C VAL A 52 20.26 8.04 -1.07
N VAL A 53 18.96 7.83 -0.91
CA VAL A 53 18.18 6.88 -1.74
C VAL A 53 18.26 7.28 -3.21
N HIS A 54 17.99 8.53 -3.54
CA HIS A 54 18.00 9.04 -4.91
C HIS A 54 19.41 9.00 -5.53
N ALA A 55 20.44 9.33 -4.75
CA ALA A 55 21.84 9.24 -5.21
C ALA A 55 22.25 7.81 -5.58
N HIS A 56 21.59 6.79 -5.03
CA HIS A 56 21.86 5.38 -5.33
C HIS A 56 20.83 4.76 -6.29
N GLY A 57 19.92 5.55 -6.86
CA GLY A 57 18.86 5.04 -7.76
C GLY A 57 17.92 4.04 -7.09
N LYS A 58 17.76 4.13 -5.77
CA LYS A 58 16.85 3.27 -5.00
C LYS A 58 15.48 3.91 -4.84
N ARG A 59 14.50 3.14 -4.37
CA ARG A 59 13.13 3.60 -4.13
C ARG A 59 12.88 3.90 -2.67
N MET A 60 11.86 4.73 -2.41
CA MET A 60 11.38 4.99 -1.07
C MET A 60 9.91 4.66 -0.93
N SER A 61 9.56 4.17 0.23
CA SER A 61 8.17 4.08 0.70
C SER A 61 8.06 4.66 2.11
N ALA A 62 6.85 5.02 2.52
CA ALA A 62 6.66 5.58 3.86
C ALA A 62 5.29 5.25 4.43
N HIS A 63 5.28 4.92 5.72
CA HIS A 63 4.09 4.92 6.55
C HIS A 63 3.72 6.38 6.85
N CYS A 64 2.58 6.84 6.33
CA CYS A 64 2.09 8.21 6.42
C CYS A 64 0.58 8.22 6.60
N ARG A 65 0.10 8.42 7.81
CA ARG A 65 -1.34 8.56 8.08
C ARG A 65 -1.78 10.02 8.08
N SER A 66 -0.98 10.93 8.63
CA SER A 66 -1.27 12.36 8.70
C SER A 66 -1.07 13.09 7.37
N ALA A 67 -1.82 14.16 7.12
CA ALA A 67 -1.68 15.00 5.93
C ALA A 67 -0.27 15.57 5.77
N ASP A 68 0.32 16.08 6.85
CA ASP A 68 1.66 16.68 6.81
C ASP A 68 2.74 15.62 6.50
N ALA A 69 2.59 14.37 6.98
CA ALA A 69 3.48 13.28 6.60
C ALA A 69 3.38 12.96 5.10
N VAL A 70 2.17 12.93 4.54
CA VAL A 70 1.95 12.73 3.10
C VAL A 70 2.59 13.84 2.28
N LYS A 71 2.33 15.12 2.64
CA LYS A 71 2.93 16.29 1.96
C LYS A 71 4.46 16.25 1.99
N LEU A 72 5.02 15.93 3.15
CA LEU A 72 6.46 15.80 3.33
C LEU A 72 7.05 14.69 2.44
N CYS A 73 6.39 13.55 2.37
CA CYS A 73 6.83 12.43 1.55
C CYS A 73 6.74 12.73 0.05
N VAL A 74 5.66 13.33 -0.43
CA VAL A 74 5.54 13.76 -1.84
C VAL A 74 6.63 14.76 -2.18
N LYS A 75 6.87 15.76 -1.32
CA LYS A 75 7.92 16.77 -1.51
C LYS A 75 9.31 16.16 -1.71
N HIS A 76 9.61 15.07 -1.02
CA HIS A 76 10.92 14.42 -1.05
C HIS A 76 10.97 13.15 -1.92
N GLY A 77 10.01 12.95 -2.82
CA GLY A 77 10.05 11.91 -3.84
C GLY A 77 9.83 10.50 -3.31
N VAL A 78 9.07 10.33 -2.23
CA VAL A 78 8.65 9.02 -1.74
C VAL A 78 7.64 8.42 -2.72
N LYS A 79 7.97 7.28 -3.31
CA LYS A 79 7.21 6.68 -4.40
C LYS A 79 5.93 5.97 -3.95
N VAL A 80 5.98 5.25 -2.83
CA VAL A 80 4.81 4.53 -2.29
C VAL A 80 4.47 5.07 -0.90
N ILE A 81 3.27 5.61 -0.77
CA ILE A 81 2.74 6.16 0.46
C ILE A 81 1.72 5.18 1.03
N TYR A 82 2.04 4.60 2.19
CA TYR A 82 1.13 3.71 2.89
C TYR A 82 0.14 4.50 3.73
N HIS A 83 -1.08 4.01 3.81
CA HIS A 83 -2.24 4.51 4.56
C HIS A 83 -2.87 5.78 3.97
N ALA A 84 -2.28 6.97 4.12
CA ALA A 84 -2.83 8.25 3.68
C ALA A 84 -4.26 8.54 4.20
N ASN A 85 -4.56 8.12 5.45
CA ASN A 85 -5.92 8.12 6.01
C ASN A 85 -6.52 9.51 6.19
N TYR A 86 -5.68 10.51 6.54
CA TYR A 86 -6.12 11.83 6.99
C TYR A 86 -5.60 12.95 6.06
N CYS A 87 -5.68 12.73 4.74
CA CYS A 87 -5.31 13.75 3.76
C CYS A 87 -6.26 14.94 3.83
N ASP A 88 -5.69 16.14 3.90
CA ASP A 88 -6.38 17.40 3.65
C ASP A 88 -6.33 17.74 2.14
N GLU A 89 -6.98 18.85 1.75
CA GLU A 89 -7.06 19.28 0.36
C GLU A 89 -5.67 19.50 -0.26
N GLU A 90 -4.74 20.10 0.49
CA GLU A 90 -3.38 20.36 0.03
C GLU A 90 -2.62 19.04 -0.23
N ALA A 91 -2.76 18.04 0.65
CA ALA A 91 -2.16 16.72 0.45
C ALA A 91 -2.74 16.03 -0.79
N LEU A 92 -4.05 16.12 -1.02
CA LEU A 92 -4.70 15.59 -2.21
C LEU A 92 -4.22 16.30 -3.48
N ASP A 93 -4.08 17.61 -3.48
CA ASP A 93 -3.56 18.39 -4.62
C ASP A 93 -2.10 18.00 -4.93
N MET A 94 -1.27 17.81 -3.91
CA MET A 94 0.11 17.36 -4.08
C MET A 94 0.18 15.94 -4.64
N LEU A 95 -0.65 15.02 -4.16
CA LEU A 95 -0.74 13.65 -4.69
C LEU A 95 -1.21 13.65 -6.14
N GLU A 96 -2.22 14.46 -6.47
CA GLU A 96 -2.71 14.60 -7.84
C GLU A 96 -1.64 15.16 -8.79
N ALA A 97 -0.91 16.18 -8.38
CA ALA A 97 0.21 16.72 -9.15
C ALA A 97 1.35 15.70 -9.35
N ALA A 98 1.47 14.72 -8.44
CA ALA A 98 2.50 13.66 -8.46
C ALA A 98 2.00 12.31 -9.02
N LYS A 99 0.74 12.22 -9.50
CA LYS A 99 0.09 10.94 -9.84
C LYS A 99 0.79 10.10 -10.91
N ASP A 100 1.68 10.69 -11.70
CA ASP A 100 2.43 9.95 -12.71
C ASP A 100 3.55 9.08 -12.13
N TRP A 101 3.99 9.35 -10.89
CA TRP A 101 5.09 8.63 -10.25
C TRP A 101 4.81 8.15 -8.82
N VAL A 102 3.83 8.74 -8.12
CA VAL A 102 3.45 8.34 -6.77
C VAL A 102 2.33 7.29 -6.79
N PHE A 103 2.34 6.45 -5.77
CA PHE A 103 1.29 5.45 -5.51
C PHE A 103 0.86 5.54 -4.05
N VAL A 104 -0.44 5.37 -3.80
CA VAL A 104 -1.00 5.24 -2.46
C VAL A 104 -1.38 3.79 -2.22
N SER A 105 -0.83 3.15 -1.18
CA SER A 105 -1.25 1.83 -0.72
C SER A 105 -1.99 2.00 0.61
N PRO A 106 -3.33 1.93 0.60
CA PRO A 106 -4.12 2.38 1.75
C PRO A 106 -4.04 1.48 2.97
N ASN A 107 -3.68 0.22 2.80
CA ASN A 107 -3.61 -0.79 3.85
C ASN A 107 -4.92 -0.92 4.66
N ILE A 108 -6.06 -0.70 4.00
CA ILE A 108 -7.38 -0.72 4.67
C ILE A 108 -7.81 -2.12 5.10
N GLY A 109 -7.20 -3.18 4.57
CA GLY A 109 -7.54 -4.56 4.91
C GLY A 109 -7.42 -4.83 6.40
N PHE A 110 -6.32 -4.42 7.04
CA PHE A 110 -6.16 -4.55 8.49
C PHE A 110 -7.29 -3.82 9.25
N THR A 111 -7.51 -2.54 8.93
CA THR A 111 -8.51 -1.71 9.62
C THR A 111 -9.94 -2.24 9.40
N ALA A 112 -10.25 -2.72 8.19
CA ALA A 112 -11.54 -3.32 7.89
C ALA A 112 -11.79 -4.60 8.69
N ILE A 113 -10.82 -5.51 8.72
CA ILE A 113 -10.90 -6.77 9.46
C ILE A 113 -10.95 -6.50 10.97
N ALA A 114 -10.09 -5.62 11.49
CA ALA A 114 -10.10 -5.23 12.91
C ALA A 114 -11.44 -4.59 13.34
N SER A 115 -12.11 -3.89 12.42
CA SER A 115 -13.41 -3.23 12.69
C SER A 115 -14.58 -4.19 12.79
N TYR A 116 -14.58 -5.31 12.04
CA TYR A 116 -15.79 -6.10 11.81
C TYR A 116 -15.61 -7.62 11.83
N GLU A 117 -14.39 -8.14 11.83
CA GLU A 117 -14.14 -9.56 11.61
C GLU A 117 -13.11 -10.15 12.58
N ALA A 118 -12.64 -9.39 13.56
CA ALA A 118 -11.53 -9.76 14.43
C ALA A 118 -11.94 -9.95 15.90
N ASP A 119 -13.12 -10.50 16.17
CA ASP A 119 -13.66 -10.73 17.52
C ASP A 119 -12.76 -11.60 18.40
N GLU A 120 -11.92 -12.46 17.78
CA GLU A 120 -10.91 -13.26 18.48
C GLU A 120 -9.71 -12.44 18.98
N TYR A 121 -9.48 -11.26 18.38
CA TYR A 121 -8.32 -10.40 18.65
C TYR A 121 -8.69 -9.15 19.44
N PHE A 122 -9.87 -8.58 19.18
CA PHE A 122 -10.33 -7.33 19.78
C PHE A 122 -11.75 -7.45 20.30
N THR A 123 -11.97 -6.99 21.53
CA THR A 123 -13.33 -6.78 22.05
C THR A 123 -13.95 -5.55 21.38
N GLU A 124 -15.27 -5.44 21.39
CA GLU A 124 -15.98 -4.26 20.88
C GLU A 124 -15.50 -2.95 21.57
N GLU A 125 -15.21 -3.01 22.87
CA GLU A 125 -14.65 -1.88 23.60
C GLU A 125 -13.28 -1.45 23.05
N GLN A 126 -12.42 -2.41 22.72
CA GLN A 126 -11.11 -2.14 22.10
C GLN A 126 -11.24 -1.59 20.68
N VAL A 127 -12.16 -2.13 19.89
CA VAL A 127 -12.46 -1.60 18.54
C VAL A 127 -12.85 -0.13 18.58
N LEU A 128 -13.71 0.24 19.57
CA LEU A 128 -14.11 1.62 19.78
C LEU A 128 -12.98 2.49 20.35
N GLN A 129 -12.21 1.96 21.31
CA GLN A 129 -11.08 2.67 21.91
C GLN A 129 -9.97 2.98 20.91
N PHE A 130 -9.65 2.04 20.01
CA PHE A 130 -8.66 2.23 18.96
C PHE A 130 -9.19 3.06 17.78
N GLY A 131 -10.51 3.26 17.67
CA GLY A 131 -11.11 4.05 16.61
C GLY A 131 -11.01 3.44 15.21
N PHE A 132 -10.90 2.12 15.09
CA PHE A 132 -10.74 1.45 13.79
C PHE A 132 -11.84 1.80 12.79
N ARG A 133 -13.10 1.90 13.23
CA ARG A 133 -14.23 2.24 12.36
C ARG A 133 -14.16 3.68 11.85
N ASP A 134 -13.76 4.62 12.69
CA ASP A 134 -13.59 6.02 12.31
C ASP A 134 -12.41 6.17 11.34
N GLU A 135 -11.31 5.47 11.59
CA GLU A 135 -10.15 5.41 10.70
C GLU A 135 -10.53 4.82 9.34
N LEU A 136 -11.25 3.69 9.31
CA LEU A 136 -11.72 3.08 8.07
C LEU A 136 -12.63 4.02 7.28
N ALA A 137 -13.54 4.72 7.95
CA ALA A 137 -14.44 5.68 7.32
C ALA A 137 -13.67 6.87 6.74
N ALA A 138 -12.68 7.40 7.47
CA ALA A 138 -11.83 8.49 6.98
C ALA A 138 -11.00 8.04 5.77
N ALA A 139 -10.36 6.87 5.85
CA ALA A 139 -9.60 6.29 4.75
C ALA A 139 -10.46 6.07 3.50
N ALA A 140 -11.62 5.43 3.65
CA ALA A 140 -12.55 5.18 2.54
C ALA A 140 -12.98 6.48 1.84
N LYS A 141 -13.28 7.53 2.61
CA LYS A 141 -13.62 8.84 2.06
C LYS A 141 -12.46 9.43 1.26
N GLY A 142 -11.25 9.43 1.82
CA GLY A 142 -10.06 9.96 1.15
C GLY A 142 -9.72 9.19 -0.12
N LEU A 143 -9.84 7.86 -0.10
CA LEU A 143 -9.55 7.01 -1.26
C LEU A 143 -10.52 7.21 -2.43
N LYS A 144 -11.81 7.43 -2.16
CA LYS A 144 -12.79 7.80 -3.20
C LYS A 144 -12.42 9.13 -3.88
N GLU A 145 -12.01 10.10 -3.09
CA GLU A 145 -11.53 11.38 -3.62
C GLU A 145 -10.23 11.21 -4.43
N MET A 146 -9.27 10.44 -3.94
CA MET A 146 -8.03 10.13 -4.67
C MET A 146 -8.32 9.43 -6.00
N GLN A 147 -9.24 8.46 -6.01
CA GLN A 147 -9.66 7.78 -7.24
C GLN A 147 -10.28 8.77 -8.25
N ALA A 148 -11.18 9.64 -7.79
CA ALA A 148 -11.82 10.65 -8.63
C ALA A 148 -10.81 11.62 -9.28
N ARG A 149 -9.68 11.90 -8.61
CA ARG A 149 -8.55 12.71 -9.12
C ARG A 149 -7.56 11.93 -9.98
N GLY A 150 -7.75 10.61 -10.14
CA GLY A 150 -6.87 9.73 -10.90
C GLY A 150 -5.53 9.45 -10.22
N ILE A 151 -5.45 9.59 -8.90
CA ILE A 151 -4.31 9.17 -8.09
C ILE A 151 -4.28 7.65 -8.08
N ARG A 152 -3.10 7.05 -8.31
CA ARG A 152 -2.95 5.59 -8.39
C ARG A 152 -2.99 4.96 -7.01
N ILE A 153 -3.97 4.09 -6.80
CA ILE A 153 -4.19 3.37 -5.54
C ILE A 153 -3.82 1.90 -5.76
N LEU A 154 -2.99 1.35 -4.87
CA LEU A 154 -2.59 -0.05 -4.87
C LEU A 154 -3.43 -0.84 -3.85
N GLY A 155 -3.62 -2.13 -4.08
CA GLY A 155 -4.03 -3.04 -3.02
C GLY A 155 -2.93 -3.14 -1.96
N GLY A 156 -3.32 -3.33 -0.71
CA GLY A 156 -2.40 -3.50 0.41
C GLY A 156 -3.18 -3.57 1.72
N GLY A 157 -3.13 -4.70 2.42
CA GLY A 157 -3.92 -4.96 3.62
C GLY A 157 -3.11 -5.03 4.91
N ASP A 158 -1.83 -4.66 4.87
CA ASP A 158 -0.92 -4.72 6.01
C ASP A 158 -0.84 -6.15 6.60
N TYR A 159 -0.48 -7.10 5.73
CA TYR A 159 -0.46 -8.52 6.05
C TYR A 159 0.75 -8.93 6.90
N GLY A 160 0.55 -9.97 7.73
CA GLY A 160 1.55 -10.53 8.64
C GLY A 160 1.09 -10.56 10.09
N PHE A 161 -0.02 -9.95 10.41
CA PHE A 161 -0.69 -10.09 11.71
C PHE A 161 -1.56 -11.35 11.74
N GLY A 162 -1.89 -11.83 12.95
CA GLY A 162 -2.77 -12.99 13.10
C GLY A 162 -4.13 -12.82 12.41
N LEU A 163 -4.71 -11.62 12.43
CA LEU A 163 -5.97 -11.31 11.77
C LEU A 163 -5.84 -11.06 10.25
N THR A 164 -4.64 -10.75 9.78
CA THR A 164 -4.32 -10.58 8.35
C THR A 164 -3.16 -11.51 7.95
N PRO A 165 -3.36 -12.83 7.94
CA PRO A 165 -2.28 -13.78 7.64
C PRO A 165 -1.82 -13.69 6.18
N HIS A 166 -0.53 -13.98 5.96
CA HIS A 166 0.01 -14.13 4.60
C HIS A 166 -0.77 -15.18 3.81
N GLY A 167 -0.95 -14.94 2.51
CA GLY A 167 -1.73 -15.81 1.62
C GLY A 167 -3.18 -15.39 1.46
N THR A 168 -3.67 -14.41 2.23
CA THR A 168 -5.03 -13.86 2.09
C THR A 168 -5.05 -12.50 1.38
N ASN A 169 -3.96 -12.11 0.76
CA ASN A 169 -3.76 -10.79 0.13
C ASN A 169 -4.79 -10.45 -0.95
N ALA A 170 -5.38 -11.44 -1.63
CA ALA A 170 -6.42 -11.22 -2.63
C ALA A 170 -7.70 -10.59 -2.05
N ARG A 171 -7.89 -10.58 -0.70
CA ARG A 171 -8.97 -9.86 -0.03
C ARG A 171 -8.94 -8.36 -0.28
N ASP A 172 -7.79 -7.80 -0.60
CA ASP A 172 -7.68 -6.38 -0.91
C ASP A 172 -8.51 -5.96 -2.11
N LEU A 173 -8.74 -6.85 -3.07
CA LEU A 173 -9.64 -6.60 -4.19
C LEU A 173 -11.07 -6.31 -3.69
N ASP A 174 -11.58 -7.14 -2.77
CA ASP A 174 -12.90 -6.96 -2.18
C ASP A 174 -12.96 -5.70 -1.31
N HIS A 175 -11.90 -5.41 -0.54
CA HIS A 175 -11.83 -4.20 0.27
C HIS A 175 -11.84 -2.92 -0.59
N LEU A 176 -11.13 -2.89 -1.72
CA LEU A 176 -11.14 -1.76 -2.65
C LEU A 176 -12.53 -1.56 -3.27
N ILE A 177 -13.21 -2.64 -3.64
CA ILE A 177 -14.58 -2.60 -4.17
C ILE A 177 -15.56 -2.10 -3.09
N LYS A 178 -15.51 -2.69 -1.91
CA LYS A 178 -16.47 -2.44 -0.84
C LYS A 178 -16.35 -1.05 -0.22
N TYR A 179 -15.13 -0.57 -0.04
CA TYR A 179 -14.87 0.67 0.71
C TYR A 179 -14.46 1.86 -0.17
N CYS A 180 -13.93 1.61 -1.37
CA CYS A 180 -13.32 2.64 -2.20
C CYS A 180 -14.05 2.85 -3.55
N ASP A 181 -15.20 2.19 -3.77
CA ASP A 181 -16.01 2.27 -4.99
C ASP A 181 -15.29 1.79 -6.27
N PHE A 182 -14.26 0.94 -6.14
CA PHE A 182 -13.62 0.33 -7.29
C PHE A 182 -14.54 -0.66 -7.99
N THR A 183 -14.48 -0.69 -9.30
CA THR A 183 -14.98 -1.85 -10.04
C THR A 183 -14.03 -3.04 -9.87
N PRO A 184 -14.48 -4.29 -10.07
CA PRO A 184 -13.59 -5.46 -10.01
C PRO A 184 -12.38 -5.35 -10.94
N MET A 185 -12.54 -4.77 -12.13
CA MET A 185 -11.45 -4.57 -13.08
C MET A 185 -10.43 -3.53 -12.56
N GLU A 186 -10.88 -2.41 -12.00
CA GLU A 186 -9.99 -1.40 -11.43
C GLU A 186 -9.19 -1.97 -10.24
N ALA A 187 -9.83 -2.77 -9.38
CA ALA A 187 -9.17 -3.45 -8.29
C ALA A 187 -8.08 -4.42 -8.80
N ILE A 188 -8.37 -5.21 -9.84
CA ILE A 188 -7.37 -6.10 -10.46
C ILE A 188 -6.23 -5.29 -11.08
N ILE A 189 -6.51 -4.19 -11.79
CA ILE A 189 -5.49 -3.32 -12.38
C ILE A 189 -4.58 -2.74 -11.29
N SER A 190 -5.13 -2.32 -10.15
CA SER A 190 -4.36 -1.76 -9.04
C SER A 190 -3.33 -2.76 -8.48
N MET A 191 -3.67 -4.03 -8.41
CA MET A 191 -2.80 -5.09 -7.88
C MET A 191 -1.91 -5.75 -8.95
N THR A 192 -2.11 -5.47 -10.23
CA THR A 192 -1.33 -6.04 -11.33
C THR A 192 -0.52 -4.98 -12.07
N LYS A 193 -1.13 -4.25 -12.99
CA LYS A 193 -0.48 -3.22 -13.80
C LYS A 193 0.16 -2.11 -12.94
N ASP A 194 -0.59 -1.58 -11.98
CA ASP A 194 -0.10 -0.51 -11.12
C ASP A 194 0.91 -1.04 -10.10
N GLY A 195 0.75 -2.27 -9.63
CA GLY A 195 1.75 -2.97 -8.83
C GLY A 195 3.09 -3.09 -9.57
N GLY A 196 3.08 -3.47 -10.85
CA GLY A 196 4.27 -3.50 -11.71
C GLY A 196 4.92 -2.13 -11.84
N ALA A 197 4.12 -1.09 -12.08
CA ALA A 197 4.61 0.28 -12.19
C ALA A 197 5.19 0.81 -10.86
N ALA A 198 4.62 0.42 -9.72
CA ALA A 198 5.15 0.78 -8.40
C ALA A 198 6.54 0.16 -8.13
N MET A 199 6.84 -0.98 -8.74
CA MET A 199 8.14 -1.65 -8.68
C MET A 199 9.16 -1.16 -9.72
N ASP A 200 8.84 -0.15 -10.55
CA ASP A 200 9.60 0.28 -11.73
C ASP A 200 9.72 -0.78 -12.84
N LEU A 201 8.77 -1.73 -12.87
CA LEU A 201 8.68 -2.82 -13.85
C LEU A 201 7.41 -2.72 -14.71
N GLY A 202 6.83 -1.53 -14.84
CA GLY A 202 5.57 -1.32 -15.55
C GLY A 202 5.61 -1.64 -17.04
N ASP A 203 6.80 -1.69 -17.62
CA ASP A 203 7.04 -2.10 -19.02
C ASP A 203 7.40 -3.59 -19.15
N GLU A 204 7.47 -4.32 -18.04
CA GLU A 204 7.94 -5.71 -18.01
C GLU A 204 6.92 -6.68 -17.39
N LEU A 205 6.08 -6.24 -16.46
CA LEU A 205 5.13 -7.12 -15.77
C LEU A 205 3.79 -6.45 -15.42
N GLY A 206 2.86 -7.26 -14.91
CA GLY A 206 1.52 -6.82 -14.49
C GLY A 206 0.48 -6.77 -15.61
N GLN A 207 0.84 -7.14 -16.84
CA GLN A 207 -0.06 -7.18 -17.99
C GLN A 207 0.22 -8.40 -18.88
N ILE A 208 -0.82 -8.94 -19.52
CA ILE A 208 -0.67 -9.96 -20.56
C ILE A 208 -0.38 -9.24 -21.88
N LYS A 209 0.89 -9.10 -22.22
CA LYS A 209 1.36 -8.35 -23.38
C LYS A 209 2.66 -8.96 -23.92
N ASN A 210 2.85 -8.89 -25.25
CA ASN A 210 4.08 -9.37 -25.88
C ASN A 210 5.32 -8.66 -25.31
N GLY A 211 6.32 -9.42 -24.89
CA GLY A 211 7.57 -8.93 -24.30
C GLY A 211 7.51 -8.74 -22.80
N PHE A 212 6.35 -8.94 -22.16
CA PHE A 212 6.22 -8.93 -20.69
C PHE A 212 6.58 -10.28 -20.09
N LEU A 213 7.04 -10.26 -18.85
CA LEU A 213 7.24 -11.46 -18.05
C LEU A 213 5.92 -12.24 -17.91
N ALA A 214 5.98 -13.53 -18.13
CA ALA A 214 4.81 -14.39 -18.04
C ALA A 214 4.51 -14.78 -16.57
N ASP A 215 4.13 -13.80 -15.76
CA ASP A 215 3.57 -13.96 -14.41
C ASP A 215 2.04 -14.05 -14.55
N ILE A 216 1.50 -15.26 -14.65
CA ILE A 216 0.12 -15.50 -15.06
C ILE A 216 -0.59 -16.44 -14.09
N LEU A 217 -1.82 -16.08 -13.73
CA LEU A 217 -2.76 -16.95 -13.03
C LEU A 217 -3.84 -17.43 -14.01
N VAL A 218 -4.07 -18.73 -14.07
CA VAL A 218 -5.23 -19.33 -14.76
C VAL A 218 -6.24 -19.76 -13.72
N ILE A 219 -7.44 -19.20 -13.81
CA ILE A 219 -8.48 -19.30 -12.77
C ILE A 219 -9.69 -20.01 -13.35
N ASN A 220 -10.21 -21.00 -12.63
CA ASN A 220 -11.47 -21.67 -12.95
C ASN A 220 -12.65 -20.86 -12.40
N GLY A 221 -13.02 -19.82 -13.13
CA GLY A 221 -14.11 -18.90 -12.83
C GLY A 221 -13.82 -17.48 -13.34
N ASN A 222 -14.67 -16.54 -12.95
CA ASN A 222 -14.58 -15.16 -13.40
C ASN A 222 -14.32 -14.20 -12.23
N PRO A 223 -13.09 -13.70 -12.06
CA PRO A 223 -12.76 -12.77 -10.96
C PRO A 223 -13.41 -11.40 -11.12
N LEU A 224 -14.05 -11.09 -12.26
CA LEU A 224 -14.83 -9.87 -12.43
C LEU A 224 -16.25 -9.99 -11.84
N GLU A 225 -16.73 -11.21 -11.63
CA GLU A 225 -18.00 -11.49 -10.98
C GLU A 225 -17.82 -11.73 -9.48
N ASP A 226 -16.72 -12.39 -9.09
CA ASP A 226 -16.36 -12.69 -7.71
C ASP A 226 -14.84 -12.63 -7.54
N THR A 227 -14.33 -11.53 -6.97
CA THR A 227 -12.90 -11.35 -6.72
C THR A 227 -12.37 -12.29 -5.62
N LEU A 228 -13.23 -12.75 -4.70
CA LEU A 228 -12.84 -13.66 -3.61
C LEU A 228 -12.51 -15.07 -4.11
N ILE A 229 -12.86 -15.40 -5.36
CA ILE A 229 -12.43 -16.66 -6.01
C ILE A 229 -10.91 -16.84 -5.97
N LEU A 230 -10.14 -15.74 -5.91
CA LEU A 230 -8.69 -15.75 -5.83
C LEU A 230 -8.14 -16.22 -4.47
N LEU A 231 -8.98 -16.31 -3.44
CA LEU A 231 -8.66 -16.90 -2.14
C LEU A 231 -8.83 -18.42 -2.13
N ASP A 232 -9.64 -18.94 -3.04
CA ASP A 232 -9.83 -20.39 -3.19
C ASP A 232 -8.71 -20.98 -4.06
N HIS A 233 -7.69 -21.51 -3.41
CA HIS A 233 -6.54 -22.11 -4.10
C HIS A 233 -6.93 -23.27 -5.02
N SER A 234 -8.09 -23.92 -4.83
CA SER A 234 -8.60 -24.97 -5.73
C SER A 234 -9.07 -24.42 -7.08
N LYS A 235 -9.34 -23.12 -7.15
CA LYS A 235 -9.73 -22.41 -8.37
C LYS A 235 -8.55 -21.88 -9.18
N LEU A 236 -7.34 -21.87 -8.60
CA LEU A 236 -6.12 -21.50 -9.31
C LEU A 236 -5.57 -22.72 -10.04
N GLU A 237 -6.00 -22.93 -11.28
CA GLU A 237 -5.59 -24.09 -12.09
C GLU A 237 -4.10 -24.08 -12.41
N HIS A 238 -3.57 -22.91 -12.79
CA HIS A 238 -2.14 -22.73 -13.05
C HIS A 238 -1.63 -21.43 -12.43
N VAL A 239 -0.43 -21.52 -11.87
CA VAL A 239 0.36 -20.37 -11.44
C VAL A 239 1.67 -20.39 -12.20
N MET A 240 1.91 -19.39 -12.99
CA MET A 240 3.13 -19.23 -13.79
C MET A 240 3.93 -18.02 -13.28
N LYS A 241 5.22 -18.20 -13.13
CA LYS A 241 6.18 -17.18 -12.76
C LYS A 241 7.31 -17.16 -13.79
N ASP A 242 7.51 -16.04 -14.46
CA ASP A 242 8.52 -15.86 -15.50
C ASP A 242 8.49 -16.97 -16.58
N GLY A 243 7.28 -17.40 -16.96
CA GLY A 243 7.04 -18.45 -17.94
C GLY A 243 7.16 -19.89 -17.40
N GLU A 244 7.60 -20.08 -16.16
CA GLU A 244 7.66 -21.40 -15.52
C GLU A 244 6.37 -21.70 -14.75
N LEU A 245 5.81 -22.89 -14.96
CA LEU A 245 4.66 -23.38 -14.20
C LEU A 245 5.08 -23.80 -12.79
N ILE A 246 4.68 -23.00 -11.77
CA ILE A 246 4.94 -23.27 -10.37
C ILE A 246 3.87 -24.20 -9.80
N LYS A 247 2.63 -24.07 -10.28
CA LYS A 247 1.49 -24.90 -9.90
C LYS A 247 0.70 -25.31 -11.12
N THR A 248 0.41 -26.62 -11.20
CA THR A 248 -0.60 -27.22 -12.09
C THR A 248 -1.54 -28.06 -11.23
N CYS A 249 -2.85 -27.93 -11.46
CA CYS A 249 -3.86 -28.81 -10.86
C CYS A 249 -4.15 -29.97 -11.80
#